data_19058c75f2b84f6c9706aeeabb3881ec
#
_entry.id   19058c75f2b84f6c9706aeeabb3881ec
#
_cell.length_a   1.000
_cell.length_b   1.000
_cell.length_c   1.000
_cell.angle_alpha   90.00
_cell.angle_beta   90.00
_cell.angle_gamma   90.00
#
_symmetry.space_group_name_H-M   'P 1'
#
loop_
_entity.id
_entity.type
_entity.pdbx_description
1 polymer ?
#
loop_
_entity_poly.entity_id
_entity_poly.type
_entity_poly.pdbx_seq_one_letter_code
_entity_poly.pdbx_strand_id
1 'polypeptide(L)'
;SEEFKELVSRTEYDILLAGFPCQTFSRVGQQMGFRDTTKGTIFFDIADIISRTNPRAIFLENVENLVSHNKGETLRRIVTTLEDELGYRIIGVTMDEDGSYVYNTKSFIRNSKNFGLPQNRPRTYIMAFSKKMFGDAVKVLTDDMPFSNHKVISEDLNSIIEPEVDDVYYMSSGYWDTLKKHKMREQAKGHGFGYVIVNAPGIEHPIASTILATGGSGKERNLIFQPKAGIAGKKLPTKKTGLNSEGIRVMTPTEWGRLQGFI
;
A
#
# COMPACT_ATOMS: atom_id res chain seq x y z
N SER A 1 14.11 17.35 -9.02
CA SER A 1 15.04 18.37 -9.56
C SER A 1 15.76 19.05 -8.40
N GLU A 2 16.92 19.62 -8.65
CA GLU A 2 17.68 20.40 -7.63
C GLU A 2 16.87 21.62 -7.17
N GLU A 3 16.16 22.29 -8.05
CA GLU A 3 15.28 23.41 -7.73
C GLU A 3 14.21 23.03 -6.69
N PHE A 4 13.62 21.83 -6.81
CA PHE A 4 12.67 21.31 -5.82
C PHE A 4 13.35 21.05 -4.48
N LYS A 5 14.56 20.47 -4.48
CA LYS A 5 15.32 20.21 -3.25
C LYS A 5 15.70 21.53 -2.54
N GLU A 6 16.08 22.56 -3.30
CA GLU A 6 16.35 23.88 -2.74
C GLU A 6 15.09 24.52 -2.13
N LEU A 7 13.95 24.42 -2.82
CA LEU A 7 12.67 24.94 -2.30
C LEU A 7 12.32 24.27 -0.98
N VAL A 8 12.40 22.94 -0.93
CA VAL A 8 12.11 22.17 0.28
C VAL A 8 13.08 22.50 1.41
N SER A 9 14.37 22.70 1.10
CA SER A 9 15.42 23.04 2.09
C SER A 9 15.22 24.40 2.76
N ARG A 10 14.45 25.29 2.15
CA ARG A 10 14.09 26.61 2.71
C ARG A 10 12.80 26.58 3.53
N THR A 11 12.12 25.43 3.57
CA THR A 11 10.85 25.27 4.29
C THR A 11 11.13 24.60 5.63
N GLU A 12 10.74 25.24 6.72
CA GLU A 12 10.78 24.65 8.05
C GLU A 12 9.58 23.72 8.24
N TYR A 13 9.83 22.48 8.65
CA TYR A 13 8.81 21.50 8.98
C TYR A 13 9.35 20.48 10.01
N ASP A 14 8.49 20.00 10.87
CA ASP A 14 8.84 19.04 11.93
C ASP A 14 8.83 17.60 11.44
N ILE A 15 7.96 17.25 10.50
CA ILE A 15 7.72 15.88 10.08
C ILE A 15 7.83 15.78 8.56
N LEU A 16 8.63 14.82 8.09
CA LEU A 16 8.70 14.44 6.69
C LEU A 16 7.91 13.15 6.47
N LEU A 17 6.89 13.22 5.62
CA LEU A 17 6.10 12.08 5.17
C LEU A 17 6.44 11.76 3.72
N ALA A 18 6.85 10.53 3.42
CA ALA A 18 7.19 10.15 2.05
C ALA A 18 6.78 8.70 1.71
N GLY A 19 6.04 8.55 0.60
CA GLY A 19 5.86 7.27 -0.09
C GLY A 19 6.77 7.20 -1.32
N PHE A 20 7.46 6.07 -1.54
CA PHE A 20 8.37 5.91 -2.66
C PHE A 20 8.28 4.51 -3.29
N PRO A 21 8.54 4.35 -4.60
CA PRO A 21 8.48 3.06 -5.27
C PRO A 21 9.66 2.17 -4.87
N CYS A 22 9.38 0.86 -4.67
CA CYS A 22 10.39 -0.15 -4.34
C CYS A 22 11.33 -0.47 -5.51
N GLN A 23 10.92 -0.21 -6.75
CA GLN A 23 11.57 -0.70 -7.97
C GLN A 23 12.95 -0.13 -8.26
N THR A 24 13.39 0.91 -7.56
CA THR A 24 14.60 1.68 -7.86
C THR A 24 15.84 1.28 -7.06
N PHE A 25 15.78 0.26 -6.22
CA PHE A 25 16.94 -0.24 -5.48
C PHE A 25 17.84 -1.20 -6.29
N SER A 26 17.71 -1.24 -7.62
CA SER A 26 18.45 -2.19 -8.45
C SER A 26 19.94 -1.87 -8.51
N ARG A 27 20.75 -2.78 -8.00
CA ARG A 27 22.17 -3.09 -8.32
C ARG A 27 23.24 -2.00 -8.20
N VAL A 28 22.98 -0.81 -7.68
CA VAL A 28 24.00 0.23 -7.65
C VAL A 28 24.14 0.84 -6.27
N GLY A 29 25.32 0.73 -5.69
CA GLY A 29 25.69 1.46 -4.49
C GLY A 29 25.91 0.62 -3.22
N GLN A 30 26.45 -0.58 -3.32
CA GLN A 30 26.78 -1.39 -2.11
C GLN A 30 27.98 -0.84 -1.29
N GLN A 31 28.69 0.17 -1.77
CA GLN A 31 29.93 0.61 -1.13
C GLN A 31 30.09 2.13 -0.92
N MET A 32 29.15 2.96 -1.38
CA MET A 32 29.25 4.42 -1.23
C MET A 32 27.98 4.95 -0.56
N GLY A 33 28.11 5.82 0.44
CA GLY A 33 27.03 6.40 1.23
C GLY A 33 25.95 7.11 0.39
N PHE A 34 24.91 7.64 1.05
CA PHE A 34 23.78 8.31 0.38
C PHE A 34 24.20 9.52 -0.48
N ARG A 35 25.42 10.05 -0.28
CA ARG A 35 25.96 11.18 -1.03
C ARG A 35 26.46 10.85 -2.43
N ASP A 36 26.47 9.56 -2.83
CA ASP A 36 26.78 9.19 -4.21
C ASP A 36 25.59 9.50 -5.13
N THR A 37 25.60 10.71 -5.67
CA THR A 37 24.53 11.29 -6.49
C THR A 37 24.41 10.68 -7.90
N THR A 38 25.25 9.74 -8.27
CA THR A 38 25.32 9.27 -9.66
C THR A 38 24.21 8.30 -10.05
N LYS A 39 23.35 7.84 -9.10
CA LYS A 39 22.32 6.85 -9.45
C LYS A 39 21.06 6.94 -8.58
N GLY A 40 20.18 7.85 -8.99
CA GLY A 40 18.90 8.18 -8.45
C GLY A 40 17.97 7.02 -8.13
N THR A 41 17.95 6.60 -6.88
CA THR A 41 16.74 6.03 -6.33
C THR A 41 16.02 7.12 -5.56
N ILE A 42 14.69 7.16 -5.65
CA ILE A 42 13.87 8.17 -4.94
C ILE A 42 14.16 8.15 -3.43
N PHE A 43 14.50 7.00 -2.85
CA PHE A 43 14.93 6.93 -1.45
C PHE A 43 16.16 7.80 -1.16
N PHE A 44 17.18 7.82 -2.03
CA PHE A 44 18.37 8.66 -1.82
C PHE A 44 18.07 10.13 -2.04
N ASP A 45 17.12 10.49 -2.92
CA ASP A 45 16.62 11.86 -2.99
C ASP A 45 15.93 12.29 -1.68
N ILE A 46 15.16 11.39 -1.08
CA ILE A 46 14.54 11.61 0.25
C ILE A 46 15.63 11.76 1.31
N ALA A 47 16.67 10.90 1.31
CA ALA A 47 17.78 10.97 2.25
C ALA A 47 18.55 12.30 2.12
N ASP A 48 18.75 12.80 0.90
CA ASP A 48 19.35 14.11 0.66
C ASP A 48 18.50 15.25 1.22
N ILE A 49 17.18 15.22 1.01
CA ILE A 49 16.24 16.16 1.62
C ILE A 49 16.33 16.12 3.15
N ILE A 50 16.32 14.93 3.75
CA ILE A 50 16.44 14.76 5.20
C ILE A 50 17.74 15.37 5.72
N SER A 51 18.86 15.14 5.03
CA SER A 51 20.15 15.67 5.44
C SER A 51 20.24 17.20 5.41
N ARG A 52 19.50 17.83 4.50
CA ARG A 52 19.46 19.30 4.33
C ARG A 52 18.51 19.97 5.33
N THR A 53 17.38 19.31 5.64
CA THR A 53 16.28 19.92 6.42
C THR A 53 16.22 19.47 7.87
N ASN A 54 16.83 18.32 8.20
CA ASN A 54 16.89 17.74 9.53
C ASN A 54 15.52 17.74 10.26
N PRO A 55 14.46 17.14 9.69
CA PRO A 55 13.15 17.10 10.35
C PRO A 55 13.23 16.36 11.69
N ARG A 56 12.32 16.68 12.61
CA ARG A 56 12.26 16.02 13.94
C ARG A 56 11.89 14.56 13.82
N ALA A 57 10.96 14.25 12.91
CA ALA A 57 10.49 12.90 12.65
C ALA A 57 10.35 12.61 11.15
N ILE A 58 10.49 11.35 10.81
CA ILE A 58 10.38 10.82 9.45
C ILE A 58 9.37 9.69 9.47
N PHE A 59 8.47 9.68 8.49
CA PHE A 59 7.50 8.61 8.27
C PHE A 59 7.55 8.20 6.80
N LEU A 60 8.09 7.00 6.53
CA LEU A 60 8.22 6.45 5.19
C LEU A 60 7.20 5.35 4.97
N GLU A 61 6.57 5.34 3.78
CA GLU A 61 5.64 4.29 3.36
C GLU A 61 6.15 3.57 2.11
N ASN A 62 5.94 2.25 2.07
CA ASN A 62 6.25 1.44 0.89
C ASN A 62 5.35 0.21 0.82
N VAL A 63 5.45 -0.55 -0.28
CA VAL A 63 4.77 -1.84 -0.40
C VAL A 63 5.32 -2.85 0.61
N GLU A 64 4.49 -3.83 1.02
CA GLU A 64 4.87 -4.88 1.96
C GLU A 64 6.19 -5.56 1.60
N ASN A 65 6.39 -5.84 0.32
CA ASN A 65 7.58 -6.57 -0.16
C ASN A 65 8.91 -5.82 0.01
N LEU A 66 8.91 -4.55 0.44
CA LEU A 66 10.15 -3.82 0.74
C LEU A 66 11.01 -4.59 1.75
N VAL A 67 10.41 -5.17 2.78
CA VAL A 67 11.13 -5.85 3.86
C VAL A 67 11.87 -7.11 3.40
N SER A 68 11.42 -7.75 2.33
CA SER A 68 12.04 -8.95 1.74
C SER A 68 12.76 -8.66 0.42
N HIS A 69 12.66 -7.44 -0.10
CA HIS A 69 13.27 -7.06 -1.38
C HIS A 69 14.79 -7.26 -1.34
N ASN A 70 15.31 -7.89 -2.41
CA ASN A 70 16.73 -8.23 -2.52
C ASN A 70 17.26 -8.97 -1.29
N LYS A 71 16.51 -9.98 -0.82
CA LYS A 71 16.84 -10.80 0.38
C LYS A 71 17.00 -9.96 1.66
N GLY A 72 16.25 -8.85 1.79
CA GLY A 72 16.30 -7.94 2.95
C GLY A 72 17.34 -6.83 2.85
N GLU A 73 18.24 -6.87 1.86
CA GLU A 73 19.30 -5.88 1.69
C GLU A 73 18.77 -4.45 1.53
N THR A 74 17.61 -4.30 0.90
CA THR A 74 16.97 -2.99 0.72
C THR A 74 16.57 -2.37 2.05
N LEU A 75 15.90 -3.12 2.91
CA LEU A 75 15.54 -2.62 4.24
C LEU A 75 16.79 -2.34 5.08
N ARG A 76 17.78 -3.25 5.05
CA ARG A 76 19.04 -3.04 5.76
C ARG A 76 19.73 -1.74 5.33
N ARG A 77 19.76 -1.44 4.02
CA ARG A 77 20.34 -0.18 3.51
C ARG A 77 19.58 1.05 4.00
N ILE A 78 18.24 0.98 4.04
CA ILE A 78 17.42 2.07 4.60
C ILE A 78 17.74 2.25 6.09
N VAL A 79 17.81 1.17 6.86
CA VAL A 79 18.13 1.21 8.29
C VAL A 79 19.51 1.86 8.51
N THR A 80 20.56 1.39 7.84
CA THR A 80 21.91 1.96 8.02
C THR A 80 21.97 3.43 7.57
N THR A 81 21.31 3.80 6.49
CA THR A 81 21.27 5.19 6.05
C THR A 81 20.61 6.10 7.09
N LEU A 82 19.46 5.70 7.63
CA LEU A 82 18.76 6.52 8.64
C LEU A 82 19.47 6.54 9.99
N GLU A 83 19.96 5.38 10.48
CA GLU A 83 20.58 5.27 11.81
C GLU A 83 21.99 5.82 11.84
N ASP A 84 22.87 5.47 10.88
CA ASP A 84 24.29 5.78 10.92
C ASP A 84 24.61 7.07 10.17
N GLU A 85 24.07 7.24 8.94
CA GLU A 85 24.47 8.34 8.09
C GLU A 85 23.68 9.63 8.39
N LEU A 86 22.39 9.52 8.77
CA LEU A 86 21.49 10.65 9.01
C LEU A 86 21.21 10.93 10.49
N GLY A 87 21.58 10.02 11.40
CA GLY A 87 21.46 10.23 12.85
C GLY A 87 20.03 10.14 13.37
N TYR A 88 19.21 9.28 12.81
CA TYR A 88 17.87 9.00 13.28
C TYR A 88 17.79 7.66 14.03
N ARG A 89 16.84 7.52 14.95
CA ARG A 89 16.47 6.25 15.58
C ARG A 89 15.18 5.76 14.95
N ILE A 90 15.21 4.55 14.40
CA ILE A 90 14.03 3.88 13.84
C ILE A 90 13.31 3.12 14.94
N ILE A 91 11.98 3.27 15.02
CA ILE A 91 11.16 2.50 15.96
C ILE A 91 11.22 1.01 15.60
N GLY A 92 11.41 0.15 16.62
CA GLY A 92 11.50 -1.30 16.45
C GLY A 92 12.85 -1.80 15.94
N VAL A 93 13.86 -0.93 15.85
CA VAL A 93 15.27 -1.28 15.55
C VAL A 93 16.11 -1.15 16.81
N THR A 94 16.85 -2.19 17.12
CA THR A 94 17.83 -2.22 18.21
C THR A 94 19.21 -2.56 17.65
N MET A 95 20.23 -2.43 18.47
CA MET A 95 21.60 -2.83 18.16
C MET A 95 22.01 -3.92 19.16
N ASP A 96 22.59 -5.00 18.67
CA ASP A 96 23.15 -6.03 19.53
C ASP A 96 24.59 -5.72 19.97
N GLU A 97 25.21 -6.65 20.70
CA GLU A 97 26.53 -6.47 21.30
C GLU A 97 27.65 -6.34 20.28
N ASP A 98 27.51 -6.89 19.08
CA ASP A 98 28.50 -6.80 17.99
C ASP A 98 28.31 -5.56 17.09
N GLY A 99 27.31 -4.72 17.40
CA GLY A 99 26.98 -3.51 16.66
C GLY A 99 26.08 -3.72 15.43
N SER A 100 25.52 -4.92 15.26
CA SER A 100 24.58 -5.21 14.18
C SER A 100 23.17 -4.78 14.52
N TYR A 101 22.43 -4.29 13.50
CA TYR A 101 21.01 -3.93 13.69
C TYR A 101 20.13 -5.16 13.75
N VAL A 102 19.33 -5.25 14.81
CA VAL A 102 18.34 -6.29 15.06
C VAL A 102 16.94 -5.70 14.95
N TYR A 103 16.09 -6.33 14.16
CA TYR A 103 14.69 -5.93 13.98
C TYR A 103 13.84 -7.09 13.46
N ASN A 104 12.56 -7.06 13.86
CA ASN A 104 11.56 -7.97 13.30
C ASN A 104 10.92 -7.30 12.07
N THR A 105 11.12 -7.86 10.88
CA THR A 105 10.57 -7.29 9.64
C THR A 105 9.05 -7.16 9.66
N LYS A 106 8.34 -8.01 10.42
CA LYS A 106 6.88 -7.94 10.56
C LYS A 106 6.41 -6.71 11.34
N SER A 107 7.25 -6.17 12.24
CA SER A 107 6.91 -4.96 13.01
C SER A 107 6.80 -3.70 12.14
N PHE A 108 7.42 -3.71 10.97
CA PHE A 108 7.25 -2.63 9.99
C PHE A 108 5.97 -2.73 9.16
N ILE A 109 5.27 -3.86 9.18
CA ILE A 109 4.11 -4.08 8.30
C ILE A 109 2.83 -3.75 9.06
N ARG A 110 2.00 -2.90 8.48
CA ARG A 110 0.65 -2.60 8.93
C ARG A 110 -0.33 -2.87 7.80
N ASN A 111 -1.48 -3.42 8.14
CA ASN A 111 -2.52 -3.73 7.17
C ASN A 111 -3.78 -2.94 7.49
N SER A 112 -4.33 -2.20 6.53
CA SER A 112 -5.48 -1.33 6.72
C SER A 112 -6.71 -2.05 7.32
N LYS A 113 -6.87 -3.35 7.05
CA LYS A 113 -7.93 -4.16 7.68
C LYS A 113 -7.85 -4.23 9.20
N ASN A 114 -6.66 -4.05 9.78
CA ASN A 114 -6.46 -4.05 11.22
C ASN A 114 -6.72 -2.66 11.84
N PHE A 115 -7.05 -1.67 11.02
CA PHE A 115 -7.27 -0.27 11.40
C PHE A 115 -8.67 0.22 10.99
N GLY A 116 -9.64 -0.70 10.90
CA GLY A 116 -11.04 -0.35 10.67
C GLY A 116 -11.41 -0.04 9.22
N LEU A 117 -10.62 -0.52 8.25
CA LEU A 117 -10.97 -0.45 6.82
C LEU A 117 -11.12 -1.86 6.24
N PRO A 118 -12.17 -2.16 5.47
CA PRO A 118 -12.40 -3.48 4.91
C PRO A 118 -11.55 -3.75 3.66
N GLN A 119 -10.26 -3.42 3.74
CA GLN A 119 -9.30 -3.60 2.65
C GLN A 119 -8.05 -4.32 3.15
N ASN A 120 -7.69 -5.42 2.50
CA ASN A 120 -6.43 -6.10 2.73
C ASN A 120 -5.31 -5.36 1.97
N ARG A 121 -4.72 -4.37 2.65
CA ARG A 121 -3.66 -3.50 2.10
C ARG A 121 -2.46 -3.46 3.05
N PRO A 122 -1.61 -4.49 3.05
CA PRO A 122 -0.39 -4.46 3.84
C PRO A 122 0.62 -3.46 3.23
N ARG A 123 1.27 -2.69 4.10
CA ARG A 123 2.29 -1.71 3.76
C ARG A 123 3.41 -1.72 4.79
N THR A 124 4.60 -1.45 4.31
CA THR A 124 5.75 -1.20 5.17
C THR A 124 5.73 0.26 5.59
N TYR A 125 5.85 0.49 6.89
CA TYR A 125 5.98 1.81 7.49
C TYR A 125 7.27 1.87 8.31
N ILE A 126 8.08 2.89 8.07
CA ILE A 126 9.31 3.14 8.80
C ILE A 126 9.15 4.51 9.47
N MET A 127 9.12 4.52 10.81
CA MET A 127 9.09 5.74 11.61
C MET A 127 10.42 5.94 12.29
N ALA A 128 10.98 7.15 12.17
CA ALA A 128 12.27 7.46 12.74
C ALA A 128 12.27 8.87 13.36
N PHE A 129 13.04 9.05 14.42
CA PHE A 129 13.14 10.29 15.19
C PHE A 129 14.60 10.75 15.27
N SER A 130 14.81 12.05 15.19
CA SER A 130 16.14 12.66 15.25
C SER A 130 16.82 12.41 16.60
N LYS A 131 17.95 11.70 16.61
CA LYS A 131 18.78 11.49 17.80
C LYS A 131 19.30 12.82 18.35
N LYS A 132 19.60 13.76 17.46
CA LYS A 132 20.08 15.10 17.83
C LYS A 132 19.04 15.90 18.63
N MET A 133 17.74 15.79 18.26
CA MET A 133 16.68 16.58 18.89
C MET A 133 16.11 15.92 20.14
N PHE A 134 16.00 14.61 20.14
CA PHE A 134 15.34 13.88 21.23
C PHE A 134 16.30 13.16 22.18
N GLY A 135 17.59 13.02 21.81
CA GLY A 135 18.57 12.39 22.68
C GLY A 135 18.14 11.00 23.14
N ASP A 136 18.26 10.76 24.45
CA ASP A 136 17.91 9.46 25.03
C ASP A 136 16.42 9.14 25.03
N ALA A 137 15.54 10.14 24.87
CA ALA A 137 14.10 9.91 24.81
C ALA A 137 13.68 8.97 23.66
N VAL A 138 14.45 8.91 22.57
CA VAL A 138 14.16 7.99 21.46
C VAL A 138 14.48 6.52 21.79
N LYS A 139 15.26 6.24 22.82
CA LYS A 139 15.62 4.86 23.22
C LYS A 139 14.46 4.10 23.83
N VAL A 140 13.45 4.81 24.36
CA VAL A 140 12.26 4.20 24.98
C VAL A 140 11.09 4.06 24.03
N LEU A 141 11.22 4.50 22.78
CA LEU A 141 10.17 4.35 21.78
C LEU A 141 10.09 2.89 21.32
N THR A 142 8.90 2.33 21.41
CA THR A 142 8.59 0.97 20.98
C THR A 142 7.66 0.99 19.76
N ASP A 143 7.53 -0.15 19.10
CA ASP A 143 6.56 -0.35 18.02
C ASP A 143 5.19 -0.80 18.51
N ASP A 144 4.98 -0.80 19.82
CA ASP A 144 3.70 -1.11 20.45
C ASP A 144 2.67 -0.03 20.13
N MET A 145 1.82 -0.34 19.18
CA MET A 145 0.70 0.54 18.81
C MET A 145 -0.51 0.23 19.69
N PRO A 146 -1.08 1.22 20.36
CA PRO A 146 -2.33 1.02 21.08
C PRO A 146 -3.48 0.83 20.09
N PHE A 147 -3.77 -0.41 19.75
CA PHE A 147 -4.87 -0.76 18.82
C PHE A 147 -6.27 -0.46 19.40
N SER A 148 -6.36 -0.25 20.71
CA SER A 148 -7.63 -0.18 21.44
C SER A 148 -8.52 1.03 21.15
N ASN A 149 -8.01 2.07 20.50
CA ASN A 149 -8.72 3.34 20.30
C ASN A 149 -9.01 3.67 18.82
N HIS A 150 -8.85 2.72 17.91
CA HIS A 150 -9.18 2.98 16.51
C HIS A 150 -10.69 3.02 16.31
N LYS A 151 -11.18 4.14 15.80
CA LYS A 151 -12.55 4.21 15.31
C LYS A 151 -12.66 3.24 14.12
N VAL A 152 -13.46 2.19 14.29
CA VAL A 152 -13.82 1.32 13.18
C VAL A 152 -14.63 2.17 12.21
N ILE A 153 -14.08 2.39 11.01
CA ILE A 153 -14.78 3.13 9.95
C ILE A 153 -15.80 2.21 9.31
N SER A 154 -15.41 0.94 9.14
CA SER A 154 -16.26 -0.09 8.53
C SER A 154 -15.76 -1.48 8.93
N GLU A 155 -16.65 -2.33 9.41
CA GLU A 155 -16.30 -3.67 9.87
C GLU A 155 -16.00 -4.62 8.70
N ASP A 156 -16.80 -4.51 7.64
CA ASP A 156 -16.61 -5.28 6.42
C ASP A 156 -17.05 -4.52 5.17
N LEU A 157 -16.84 -5.15 4.02
CA LEU A 157 -17.15 -4.56 2.72
C LEU A 157 -18.64 -4.28 2.54
N ASN A 158 -19.54 -5.07 3.15
CA ASN A 158 -21.00 -4.90 2.95
C ASN A 158 -21.46 -3.54 3.48
N SER A 159 -20.77 -2.98 4.49
CA SER A 159 -21.12 -1.68 5.07
C SER A 159 -20.78 -0.49 4.16
N ILE A 160 -19.94 -0.68 3.15
CA ILE A 160 -19.54 0.39 2.21
C ILE A 160 -20.17 0.24 0.83
N ILE A 161 -20.76 -0.91 0.51
CA ILE A 161 -21.43 -1.18 -0.77
C ILE A 161 -22.69 -0.31 -0.87
N GLU A 162 -22.86 0.35 -2.01
CA GLU A 162 -24.08 1.11 -2.31
C GLU A 162 -25.24 0.15 -2.57
N PRO A 163 -26.42 0.36 -1.93
CA PRO A 163 -27.57 -0.53 -2.08
C PRO A 163 -28.12 -0.56 -3.51
N GLU A 164 -28.02 0.57 -4.20
CA GLU A 164 -28.41 0.72 -5.60
C GLU A 164 -27.30 1.38 -6.40
N VAL A 165 -27.03 0.85 -7.57
CA VAL A 165 -26.00 1.39 -8.49
C VAL A 165 -26.54 1.46 -9.91
N ASP A 166 -25.97 2.38 -10.70
CA ASP A 166 -26.24 2.47 -12.13
C ASP A 166 -25.84 1.17 -12.86
N ASP A 167 -26.62 0.81 -13.86
CA ASP A 167 -26.42 -0.40 -14.66
C ASP A 167 -25.06 -0.39 -15.40
N VAL A 168 -24.45 0.77 -15.60
CA VAL A 168 -23.14 0.92 -16.25
C VAL A 168 -22.03 0.17 -15.49
N TYR A 169 -22.16 0.01 -14.18
CA TYR A 169 -21.19 -0.71 -13.35
C TYR A 169 -21.25 -2.23 -13.51
N TYR A 170 -22.38 -2.78 -13.99
CA TYR A 170 -22.50 -4.20 -14.24
C TYR A 170 -21.68 -4.63 -15.48
N MET A 171 -21.01 -5.75 -15.37
CA MET A 171 -20.17 -6.27 -16.45
C MET A 171 -21.02 -6.79 -17.60
N SER A 172 -20.56 -6.61 -18.83
CA SER A 172 -21.17 -7.26 -19.97
C SER A 172 -20.92 -8.77 -19.94
N SER A 173 -21.86 -9.57 -20.42
CA SER A 173 -21.74 -11.04 -20.45
C SER A 173 -20.48 -11.52 -21.19
N GLY A 174 -20.18 -10.94 -22.35
CA GLY A 174 -18.99 -11.32 -23.12
C GLY A 174 -17.66 -11.00 -22.39
N TYR A 175 -17.60 -9.88 -21.65
CA TYR A 175 -16.41 -9.58 -20.84
C TYR A 175 -16.32 -10.50 -19.61
N TRP A 176 -17.42 -10.75 -18.95
CA TRP A 176 -17.50 -11.67 -17.84
C TRP A 176 -17.08 -13.10 -18.23
N ASP A 177 -17.53 -13.61 -19.36
CA ASP A 177 -17.13 -14.90 -19.88
C ASP A 177 -15.64 -14.96 -20.23
N THR A 178 -15.10 -13.85 -20.72
CA THR A 178 -13.64 -13.75 -21.00
C THR A 178 -12.84 -13.87 -19.69
N LEU A 179 -13.26 -13.22 -18.61
CA LEU A 179 -12.61 -13.32 -17.31
C LEU A 179 -12.70 -14.74 -16.73
N LYS A 180 -13.86 -15.41 -16.84
CA LYS A 180 -14.01 -16.80 -16.41
C LYS A 180 -13.05 -17.72 -17.17
N LYS A 181 -13.01 -17.62 -18.49
CA LYS A 181 -12.07 -18.39 -19.33
C LYS A 181 -10.61 -18.11 -18.99
N HIS A 182 -10.25 -16.85 -18.75
CA HIS A 182 -8.91 -16.47 -18.34
C HIS A 182 -8.53 -17.12 -17.00
N LYS A 183 -9.39 -17.02 -15.99
CA LYS A 183 -9.17 -17.63 -14.68
C LYS A 183 -8.96 -19.14 -14.76
N MET A 184 -9.82 -19.85 -15.50
CA MET A 184 -9.69 -21.30 -15.72
C MET A 184 -8.35 -21.66 -16.38
N ARG A 185 -7.94 -20.91 -17.40
CA ARG A 185 -6.67 -21.13 -18.09
C ARG A 185 -5.45 -20.91 -17.20
N GLU A 186 -5.47 -19.87 -16.35
CA GLU A 186 -4.37 -19.60 -15.44
C GLU A 186 -4.31 -20.63 -14.29
N GLN A 187 -5.46 -21.06 -13.78
CA GLN A 187 -5.55 -22.15 -12.80
C GLN A 187 -4.98 -23.47 -13.34
N ALA A 188 -5.26 -23.80 -14.62
CA ALA A 188 -4.71 -24.99 -15.25
C ALA A 188 -3.18 -24.96 -15.37
N LYS A 189 -2.55 -23.76 -15.35
CA LYS A 189 -1.09 -23.59 -15.31
C LYS A 189 -0.51 -23.54 -13.89
N GLY A 190 -1.33 -23.69 -12.85
CA GLY A 190 -0.92 -23.53 -11.44
C GLY A 190 -0.77 -22.06 -11.00
N HIS A 191 -1.26 -21.10 -11.79
CA HIS A 191 -1.19 -19.69 -11.46
C HIS A 191 -2.45 -19.23 -10.73
N GLY A 192 -2.30 -18.46 -9.66
CA GLY A 192 -3.41 -17.86 -8.89
C GLY A 192 -3.97 -16.56 -9.50
N PHE A 193 -3.76 -16.32 -10.79
CA PHE A 193 -4.23 -15.09 -11.46
C PHE A 193 -5.69 -15.21 -11.89
N GLY A 194 -6.40 -14.07 -11.84
CA GLY A 194 -7.77 -13.99 -12.30
C GLY A 194 -8.61 -12.99 -11.50
N TYR A 195 -9.91 -13.01 -11.76
CA TYR A 195 -10.85 -12.18 -11.03
C TYR A 195 -11.10 -12.70 -9.62
N VAL A 196 -11.52 -11.78 -8.73
CA VAL A 196 -11.99 -12.09 -7.37
C VAL A 196 -13.31 -11.36 -7.15
N ILE A 197 -14.35 -12.12 -6.75
CA ILE A 197 -15.60 -11.56 -6.23
C ILE A 197 -15.43 -11.49 -4.72
N VAL A 198 -15.27 -10.28 -4.20
CA VAL A 198 -14.84 -10.08 -2.81
C VAL A 198 -15.94 -10.35 -1.79
N ASN A 199 -17.20 -10.23 -2.20
CA ASN A 199 -18.39 -10.56 -1.40
C ASN A 199 -19.17 -11.73 -2.01
N ALA A 200 -18.49 -12.76 -2.51
CA ALA A 200 -19.16 -13.93 -3.07
C ALA A 200 -20.08 -14.57 -2.01
N PRO A 201 -21.18 -15.22 -2.43
CA PRO A 201 -22.08 -15.92 -1.51
C PRO A 201 -21.32 -16.87 -0.58
N GLY A 202 -21.62 -16.83 0.72
CA GLY A 202 -20.95 -17.63 1.75
C GLY A 202 -19.73 -16.95 2.41
N ILE A 203 -19.36 -15.74 2.01
CA ILE A 203 -18.34 -14.94 2.72
C ILE A 203 -19.07 -14.07 3.76
N GLU A 204 -18.89 -14.37 5.04
CA GLU A 204 -19.55 -13.66 6.14
C GLU A 204 -18.98 -12.25 6.35
N HIS A 205 -17.65 -12.11 6.34
CA HIS A 205 -16.97 -10.84 6.54
C HIS A 205 -16.08 -10.50 5.32
N PRO A 206 -16.70 -9.98 4.24
CA PRO A 206 -15.96 -9.70 3.02
C PRO A 206 -14.98 -8.54 3.19
N ILE A 207 -13.78 -8.74 2.69
CA ILE A 207 -12.69 -7.75 2.68
C ILE A 207 -12.16 -7.61 1.26
N ALA A 208 -12.04 -6.39 0.77
CA ALA A 208 -11.50 -6.12 -0.55
C ALA A 208 -9.99 -6.36 -0.62
N SER A 209 -9.51 -6.69 -1.80
CA SER A 209 -8.08 -6.70 -2.11
C SER A 209 -7.53 -5.28 -2.21
N THR A 210 -6.21 -5.13 -2.12
CA THR A 210 -5.52 -3.85 -2.34
C THR A 210 -5.94 -3.22 -3.67
N ILE A 211 -6.28 -1.93 -3.62
CA ILE A 211 -6.51 -1.12 -4.81
C ILE A 211 -5.17 -0.87 -5.51
N LEU A 212 -5.13 -1.13 -6.82
CA LEU A 212 -3.95 -0.90 -7.64
C LEU A 212 -4.08 0.43 -8.39
N ALA A 213 -2.96 1.16 -8.53
CA ALA A 213 -2.89 2.44 -9.25
C ALA A 213 -3.13 2.31 -10.77
N THR A 214 -3.00 1.11 -11.31
CA THR A 214 -3.07 0.83 -12.75
C THR A 214 -4.48 0.94 -13.36
N GLY A 215 -5.46 1.40 -12.59
CA GLY A 215 -6.78 1.85 -13.07
C GLY A 215 -7.65 0.86 -13.88
N GLY A 216 -7.06 -0.03 -14.63
CA GLY A 216 -7.75 -0.98 -15.52
C GLY A 216 -7.60 -2.43 -15.08
N SER A 217 -6.39 -2.92 -14.97
CA SER A 217 -6.08 -4.35 -14.73
C SER A 217 -6.26 -4.82 -13.27
N GLY A 218 -6.68 -3.97 -12.38
CA GLY A 218 -6.90 -4.31 -10.96
C GLY A 218 -8.36 -4.37 -10.55
N LYS A 219 -9.28 -3.91 -11.39
CA LYS A 219 -10.73 -3.86 -11.10
C LYS A 219 -11.31 -5.25 -10.90
N GLU A 220 -10.83 -6.21 -11.67
CA GLU A 220 -11.30 -7.59 -11.63
C GLU A 220 -10.95 -8.31 -10.33
N ARG A 221 -10.07 -7.76 -9.50
CA ARG A 221 -9.73 -8.32 -8.17
C ARG A 221 -10.67 -7.87 -7.06
N ASN A 222 -11.59 -6.97 -7.35
CA ASN A 222 -12.57 -6.42 -6.40
C ASN A 222 -13.95 -6.35 -7.05
N LEU A 223 -14.38 -7.44 -7.68
CA LEU A 223 -15.72 -7.53 -8.22
C LEU A 223 -16.74 -7.73 -7.09
N ILE A 224 -17.91 -7.14 -7.28
CA ILE A 224 -19.02 -7.21 -6.36
C ILE A 224 -20.10 -8.14 -6.94
N PHE A 225 -20.61 -9.04 -6.11
CA PHE A 225 -21.81 -9.78 -6.36
C PHE A 225 -23.00 -8.97 -5.80
N GLN A 226 -23.85 -8.48 -6.68
CA GLN A 226 -25.05 -7.72 -6.34
C GLN A 226 -26.14 -7.97 -7.40
N PRO A 227 -26.89 -9.06 -7.27
CA PRO A 227 -27.98 -9.35 -8.20
C PRO A 227 -29.01 -8.22 -8.22
N LYS A 228 -29.47 -7.88 -9.43
CA LYS A 228 -30.46 -6.83 -9.67
C LYS A 228 -31.51 -7.34 -10.66
N ALA A 229 -32.80 -7.18 -10.32
CA ALA A 229 -33.88 -7.58 -11.19
C ALA A 229 -33.82 -6.82 -12.53
N GLY A 230 -34.08 -7.53 -13.63
CA GLY A 230 -34.10 -6.95 -14.97
C GLY A 230 -32.70 -6.60 -15.57
N ILE A 231 -31.61 -6.94 -14.88
CA ILE A 231 -30.25 -6.62 -15.36
C ILE A 231 -29.78 -7.58 -16.45
N ALA A 232 -30.17 -8.85 -16.38
CA ALA A 232 -29.72 -9.90 -17.28
C ALA A 232 -30.04 -9.59 -18.76
N GLY A 233 -28.99 -9.58 -19.60
CA GLY A 233 -29.14 -9.33 -21.05
C GLY A 233 -29.47 -7.87 -21.42
N LYS A 234 -29.65 -6.95 -20.46
CA LYS A 234 -29.92 -5.54 -20.73
C LYS A 234 -28.78 -4.95 -21.58
N LYS A 235 -29.14 -4.33 -22.69
CA LYS A 235 -28.17 -3.69 -23.60
C LYS A 235 -27.90 -2.25 -23.17
N LEU A 236 -26.62 -1.87 -23.13
CA LEU A 236 -26.18 -0.51 -22.92
C LEU A 236 -25.36 -0.04 -24.13
N PRO A 237 -25.45 1.23 -24.55
CA PRO A 237 -24.69 1.76 -25.70
C PRO A 237 -23.18 1.61 -25.53
N THR A 238 -22.68 1.62 -24.31
CA THR A 238 -21.24 1.54 -23.97
C THR A 238 -20.71 0.11 -23.92
N LYS A 239 -21.57 -0.92 -24.09
CA LYS A 239 -21.17 -2.33 -23.94
C LYS A 239 -21.50 -3.15 -25.18
N LYS A 240 -20.54 -3.98 -25.62
CA LYS A 240 -20.67 -4.79 -26.85
C LYS A 240 -21.73 -5.90 -26.73
N THR A 241 -21.91 -6.47 -25.54
CA THR A 241 -22.91 -7.52 -25.25
C THR A 241 -23.83 -7.09 -24.13
N GLY A 242 -24.97 -7.72 -23.97
CA GLY A 242 -25.86 -7.47 -22.85
C GLY A 242 -25.18 -7.70 -21.50
N LEU A 243 -25.75 -7.19 -20.43
CA LEU A 243 -25.23 -7.34 -19.09
C LEU A 243 -25.32 -8.80 -18.61
N ASN A 244 -24.38 -9.19 -17.73
CA ASN A 244 -24.35 -10.57 -17.22
C ASN A 244 -25.57 -10.88 -16.36
N SER A 245 -25.95 -12.17 -16.29
CA SER A 245 -27.09 -12.64 -15.50
C SER A 245 -26.76 -12.96 -14.04
N GLU A 246 -25.46 -12.96 -13.70
CA GLU A 246 -24.97 -13.34 -12.37
C GLU A 246 -24.94 -12.16 -11.42
N GLY A 247 -25.23 -10.94 -11.87
CA GLY A 247 -25.19 -9.73 -11.05
C GLY A 247 -23.77 -9.31 -10.64
N ILE A 248 -22.80 -9.61 -11.48
CA ILE A 248 -21.39 -9.24 -11.22
C ILE A 248 -21.11 -7.85 -11.76
N ARG A 249 -20.54 -7.01 -10.91
CA ARG A 249 -20.21 -5.61 -11.23
C ARG A 249 -18.84 -5.17 -10.70
N VAL A 250 -18.35 -4.05 -11.19
CA VAL A 250 -17.22 -3.32 -10.60
C VAL A 250 -17.73 -2.40 -9.48
N MET A 251 -16.85 -1.99 -8.59
CA MET A 251 -17.13 -0.97 -7.59
C MET A 251 -17.35 0.40 -8.22
N THR A 252 -18.20 1.21 -7.62
CA THR A 252 -18.38 2.62 -7.96
C THR A 252 -17.23 3.47 -7.44
N PRO A 253 -17.03 4.71 -7.93
CA PRO A 253 -16.07 5.66 -7.36
C PRO A 253 -16.32 5.94 -5.87
N THR A 254 -17.58 6.01 -5.44
CA THR A 254 -17.97 6.18 -4.03
C THR A 254 -17.49 5.00 -3.17
N GLU A 255 -17.75 3.77 -3.62
CA GLU A 255 -17.30 2.57 -2.91
C GLU A 255 -15.76 2.50 -2.84
N TRP A 256 -15.07 2.87 -3.92
CA TRP A 256 -13.61 3.00 -3.91
C TRP A 256 -13.13 4.04 -2.90
N GLY A 257 -13.81 5.19 -2.81
CA GLY A 257 -13.52 6.22 -1.83
C GLY A 257 -13.70 5.73 -0.40
N ARG A 258 -14.86 5.12 -0.11
CA ARG A 258 -15.16 4.54 1.22
C ARG A 258 -14.15 3.46 1.61
N LEU A 259 -13.72 2.64 0.66
CA LEU A 259 -12.68 1.63 0.89
C LEU A 259 -11.32 2.22 1.29
N GLN A 260 -11.07 3.48 0.96
CA GLN A 260 -9.88 4.25 1.38
C GLN A 260 -10.12 5.07 2.67
N GLY A 261 -11.32 5.03 3.25
CA GLY A 261 -11.68 5.79 4.43
C GLY A 261 -12.22 7.19 4.15
N PHE A 262 -12.48 7.54 2.90
CA PHE A 262 -13.21 8.76 2.55
C PHE A 262 -14.72 8.51 2.75
N ILE A 263 -15.38 9.40 3.49
CA ILE A 263 -16.81 9.30 3.86
C ILE A 263 -17.63 10.25 2.99
#